data_ff86c3aeaf99cedbd3731a15dca457e0
#
_entry.id   ff86c3aeaf99cedbd3731a15dca457e0
#
_cell.length_a   1.000
_cell.length_b   1.000
_cell.length_c   1.000
_cell.angle_alpha   90.00
_cell.angle_beta   90.00
_cell.angle_gamma   90.00
#
_symmetry.space_group_name_H-M   'P 1'
#
loop_
_entity.id
_entity.type
_entity.pdbx_description
1 polymer ?
#
loop_
_entity_poly.entity_id
_entity_poly.type
_entity_poly.pdbx_seq_one_letter_code
_entity_poly.pdbx_strand_id
1 'polypeptide(L)'
;MIVTANENYINVIMNLSSEDPFACRIISQYNSYDSSLAFVDYWTIIDDKTDECTGAISRCGTNFILFLTDKTNLEEVSSFMRVAGASSAICSGDFNLNLYGSKSVSGVILKKSEPFENVDESINFDVPNIKEVYNLIVSCADENFVPPPFDDFYVDVNHKLRHNATRMYGVYDGTKLVAMAMTVAESSNGAVLGAVSCHPDYRKHGYGSTVVKYISNRLIAENKTVYLHRAKNANQSFYNNLGFEQCGLWQEYYFER
;
A
#
# COMPACT_ATOMS: atom_id res chain seq x y z
N MET A 1 -7.22 24.66 0.74
CA MET A 1 -8.64 24.34 1.09
C MET A 1 -8.91 22.86 0.83
N ILE A 2 -9.52 22.16 1.78
CA ILE A 2 -9.89 20.73 1.63
C ILE A 2 -11.34 20.64 1.17
N VAL A 3 -11.60 20.02 0.04
CA VAL A 3 -12.92 19.88 -0.58
C VAL A 3 -13.22 18.44 -0.95
N THR A 4 -14.49 18.07 -1.05
CA THR A 4 -14.87 16.73 -1.55
C THR A 4 -14.29 16.52 -2.95
N ALA A 5 -13.68 15.37 -3.17
CA ALA A 5 -13.05 15.04 -4.46
C ALA A 5 -14.10 15.01 -5.59
N ASN A 6 -13.71 15.52 -6.74
CA ASN A 6 -14.47 15.44 -7.97
C ASN A 6 -13.66 14.73 -9.08
N GLU A 7 -14.29 14.37 -10.17
CA GLU A 7 -13.64 13.60 -11.26
C GLU A 7 -12.41 14.29 -11.84
N ASN A 8 -12.40 15.62 -11.93
CA ASN A 8 -11.26 16.35 -12.49
C ASN A 8 -10.02 16.19 -11.62
N TYR A 9 -10.16 16.35 -10.30
CA TYR A 9 -9.05 16.18 -9.36
C TYR A 9 -8.63 14.71 -9.22
N ILE A 10 -9.58 13.76 -9.27
CA ILE A 10 -9.27 12.33 -9.27
C ILE A 10 -8.40 11.96 -10.48
N ASN A 11 -8.70 12.51 -11.67
CA ASN A 11 -7.87 12.29 -12.86
C ASN A 11 -6.44 12.83 -12.69
N VAL A 12 -6.26 13.98 -12.03
CA VAL A 12 -4.93 14.51 -11.70
C VAL A 12 -4.17 13.53 -10.81
N ILE A 13 -4.80 13.05 -9.73
CA ILE A 13 -4.18 12.11 -8.79
C ILE A 13 -3.88 10.76 -9.47
N MET A 14 -4.75 10.31 -10.37
CA MET A 14 -4.55 9.09 -11.14
C MET A 14 -3.27 9.16 -11.99
N ASN A 15 -3.02 10.28 -12.64
CA ASN A 15 -1.80 10.46 -13.44
C ASN A 15 -0.53 10.44 -12.58
N LEU A 16 -0.62 10.88 -11.32
CA LEU A 16 0.50 10.86 -10.37
C LEU A 16 0.71 9.50 -9.70
N SER A 17 -0.19 8.55 -9.86
CA SER A 17 -0.14 7.23 -9.21
C SER A 17 1.02 6.34 -9.66
N SER A 18 1.67 6.65 -10.80
CA SER A 18 2.91 6.01 -11.24
C SER A 18 4.17 6.58 -10.57
N GLU A 19 4.07 7.74 -9.94
CA GLU A 19 5.19 8.47 -9.33
C GLU A 19 5.12 8.47 -7.80
N ASP A 20 3.91 8.24 -7.26
CA ASP A 20 3.66 8.29 -5.82
C ASP A 20 2.79 7.13 -5.33
N PRO A 21 3.25 6.35 -4.32
CA PRO A 21 2.49 5.21 -3.80
C PRO A 21 1.25 5.61 -2.99
N PHE A 22 1.18 6.82 -2.42
CA PHE A 22 -0.01 7.28 -1.71
C PHE A 22 -1.10 7.68 -2.69
N ALA A 23 -0.75 8.37 -3.79
CA ALA A 23 -1.66 8.61 -4.92
C ALA A 23 -2.19 7.28 -5.47
N CYS A 24 -1.31 6.28 -5.69
CA CYS A 24 -1.71 4.93 -6.11
C CYS A 24 -2.71 4.30 -5.13
N ARG A 25 -2.47 4.38 -3.83
CA ARG A 25 -3.37 3.81 -2.80
C ARG A 25 -4.72 4.51 -2.76
N ILE A 26 -4.76 5.84 -2.88
CA ILE A 26 -6.01 6.61 -2.90
C ILE A 26 -6.84 6.25 -4.14
N ILE A 27 -6.22 6.18 -5.32
CA ILE A 27 -6.90 5.79 -6.56
C ILE A 27 -7.40 4.34 -6.50
N SER A 28 -6.59 3.43 -5.97
CA SER A 28 -6.98 2.03 -5.76
C SER A 28 -8.23 1.93 -4.87
N GLN A 29 -8.26 2.70 -3.79
CA GLN A 29 -9.41 2.77 -2.89
C GLN A 29 -10.63 3.37 -3.59
N TYR A 30 -10.46 4.48 -4.33
CA TYR A 30 -11.53 5.12 -5.09
C TYR A 30 -12.17 4.21 -6.13
N ASN A 31 -11.35 3.39 -6.81
CA ASN A 31 -11.84 2.42 -7.80
C ASN A 31 -12.52 1.20 -7.16
N SER A 32 -12.25 0.92 -5.89
CA SER A 32 -12.76 -0.26 -5.19
C SER A 32 -14.03 0.02 -4.38
N TYR A 33 -14.12 1.20 -3.79
CA TYR A 33 -15.16 1.57 -2.84
C TYR A 33 -15.96 2.75 -3.35
N ASP A 34 -17.26 2.54 -3.56
CA ASP A 34 -18.17 3.58 -3.95
C ASP A 34 -18.25 4.68 -2.86
N SER A 35 -18.16 5.94 -3.29
CA SER A 35 -18.20 7.11 -2.40
C SER A 35 -19.53 7.29 -1.66
N SER A 36 -20.58 6.55 -2.03
CA SER A 36 -21.85 6.52 -1.28
C SER A 36 -21.80 5.69 0.00
N LEU A 37 -20.73 4.90 0.20
CA LEU A 37 -20.55 4.11 1.41
C LEU A 37 -20.19 5.00 2.60
N ALA A 38 -20.98 4.96 3.66
CA ALA A 38 -20.84 5.85 4.82
C ALA A 38 -19.47 5.80 5.54
N PHE A 39 -18.68 4.76 5.31
CA PHE A 39 -17.36 4.59 5.91
C PHE A 39 -16.20 4.99 5.00
N VAL A 40 -16.48 5.51 3.79
CA VAL A 40 -15.48 5.91 2.80
C VAL A 40 -15.71 7.35 2.39
N ASP A 41 -14.65 8.14 2.38
CA ASP A 41 -14.66 9.50 1.87
C ASP A 41 -13.39 9.81 1.09
N TYR A 42 -13.51 10.75 0.16
CA TYR A 42 -12.43 11.26 -0.67
C TYR A 42 -12.46 12.77 -0.71
N TRP A 43 -11.31 13.39 -0.44
CA TRP A 43 -11.11 14.83 -0.52
C TRP A 43 -9.89 15.16 -1.36
N THR A 44 -9.91 16.32 -1.95
CA THR A 44 -8.75 16.95 -2.58
C THR A 44 -8.34 18.18 -1.79
N ILE A 45 -7.05 18.45 -1.80
CA ILE A 45 -6.48 19.65 -1.21
C ILE A 45 -6.11 20.57 -2.37
N ILE A 46 -6.74 21.73 -2.43
CA ILE A 46 -6.54 22.71 -3.50
C ILE A 46 -5.96 24.00 -2.92
N ASP A 47 -5.11 24.65 -3.70
CA ASP A 47 -4.68 26.01 -3.43
C ASP A 47 -5.85 26.96 -3.81
N ASP A 48 -6.32 27.74 -2.86
CA ASP A 48 -7.49 28.61 -3.00
C ASP A 48 -7.25 29.84 -3.91
N LYS A 49 -6.01 30.09 -4.31
CA LYS A 49 -5.66 31.18 -5.23
C LYS A 49 -5.50 30.71 -6.67
N THR A 50 -4.96 29.51 -6.85
CA THR A 50 -4.60 28.98 -8.18
C THR A 50 -5.52 27.88 -8.65
N ASP A 51 -6.40 27.34 -7.79
CA ASP A 51 -7.24 26.14 -8.01
C ASP A 51 -6.42 24.89 -8.34
N GLU A 52 -5.12 24.89 -8.03
CA GLU A 52 -4.23 23.76 -8.25
C GLU A 52 -4.46 22.67 -7.20
N CYS A 53 -4.54 21.42 -7.63
CA CYS A 53 -4.57 20.27 -6.72
C CYS A 53 -3.18 20.09 -6.08
N THR A 54 -3.07 20.29 -4.77
CA THR A 54 -1.83 20.18 -4.00
C THR A 54 -1.77 18.92 -3.13
N GLY A 55 -2.82 18.11 -3.14
CA GLY A 55 -2.86 16.85 -2.40
C GLY A 55 -4.22 16.20 -2.42
N ALA A 56 -4.30 15.04 -1.79
CA ALA A 56 -5.54 14.27 -1.65
C ALA A 56 -5.57 13.50 -0.33
N ILE A 57 -6.78 13.24 0.14
CA ILE A 57 -7.05 12.46 1.35
C ILE A 57 -8.10 11.42 1.01
N SER A 58 -7.89 10.17 1.42
CA SER A 58 -8.92 9.16 1.47
C SER A 58 -9.12 8.63 2.89
N ARG A 59 -10.35 8.26 3.20
CA ARG A 59 -10.73 7.60 4.44
C ARG A 59 -11.39 6.26 4.13
N CYS A 60 -11.03 5.23 4.90
CA CYS A 60 -11.79 3.99 4.98
C CYS A 60 -11.95 3.62 6.46
N GLY A 61 -13.16 3.67 6.96
CA GLY A 61 -13.43 3.60 8.39
C GLY A 61 -12.79 4.79 9.12
N THR A 62 -11.80 4.52 9.96
CA THR A 62 -11.03 5.53 10.70
C THR A 62 -9.56 5.62 10.26
N ASN A 63 -9.21 4.94 9.16
CA ASN A 63 -7.86 4.94 8.60
C ASN A 63 -7.78 5.88 7.41
N PHE A 64 -6.77 6.74 7.40
CA PHE A 64 -6.58 7.77 6.40
C PHE A 64 -5.31 7.55 5.59
N ILE A 65 -5.37 7.85 4.30
CA ILE A 65 -4.22 7.90 3.40
C ILE A 65 -4.13 9.33 2.87
N LEU A 66 -2.94 9.91 2.94
CA LEU A 66 -2.68 11.28 2.54
C LEU A 66 -1.64 11.28 1.41
N PHE A 67 -2.01 11.82 0.26
CA PHE A 67 -1.08 12.25 -0.77
C PHE A 67 -0.83 13.74 -0.61
N LEU A 68 0.41 14.16 -0.43
CA LEU A 68 0.81 15.53 -0.14
C LEU A 68 1.92 15.96 -1.10
N THR A 69 1.96 17.25 -1.42
CA THR A 69 3.03 17.88 -2.20
C THR A 69 3.67 19.03 -1.41
N ASP A 70 4.79 19.56 -1.89
CA ASP A 70 5.46 20.72 -1.28
C ASP A 70 4.57 21.98 -1.19
N LYS A 71 3.50 22.02 -1.99
CA LYS A 71 2.54 23.12 -2.00
C LYS A 71 1.38 22.90 -1.01
N THR A 72 1.29 21.73 -0.39
CA THR A 72 0.19 21.41 0.53
C THR A 72 0.26 22.26 1.79
N ASN A 73 -0.86 22.84 2.21
CA ASN A 73 -0.99 23.50 3.51
C ASN A 73 -1.07 22.45 4.62
N LEU A 74 0.08 22.12 5.23
CA LEU A 74 0.18 21.10 6.27
C LEU A 74 -0.56 21.47 7.57
N GLU A 75 -0.73 22.75 7.88
CA GLU A 75 -1.50 23.20 9.07
C GLU A 75 -2.99 22.92 8.89
N GLU A 76 -3.51 23.16 7.68
CA GLU A 76 -4.89 22.86 7.35
C GLU A 76 -5.15 21.35 7.39
N VAL A 77 -4.26 20.54 6.80
CA VAL A 77 -4.33 19.07 6.86
C VAL A 77 -4.30 18.58 8.31
N SER A 78 -3.37 19.08 9.13
CA SER A 78 -3.26 18.71 10.55
C SER A 78 -4.53 19.09 11.33
N SER A 79 -5.12 20.21 11.02
CA SER A 79 -6.38 20.67 11.65
C SER A 79 -7.56 19.80 11.23
N PHE A 80 -7.65 19.48 9.94
CA PHE A 80 -8.66 18.57 9.40
C PHE A 80 -8.58 17.18 10.05
N MET A 81 -7.38 16.58 10.15
CA MET A 81 -7.20 15.26 10.75
C MET A 81 -7.65 15.16 12.20
N ARG A 82 -7.50 16.26 12.98
CA ARG A 82 -7.94 16.31 14.38
C ARG A 82 -9.47 16.21 14.52
N VAL A 83 -10.22 16.77 13.58
CA VAL A 83 -11.70 16.78 13.63
C VAL A 83 -12.33 15.62 12.87
N ALA A 84 -11.60 15.02 11.93
CA ALA A 84 -12.10 13.95 11.09
C ALA A 84 -12.20 12.57 11.80
N GLY A 85 -11.74 12.46 13.05
CA GLY A 85 -11.86 11.24 13.85
C GLY A 85 -10.93 10.10 13.39
N ALA A 86 -9.75 10.43 12.89
CA ALA A 86 -8.75 9.45 12.48
C ALA A 86 -8.29 8.58 13.66
N SER A 87 -8.15 7.27 13.44
CA SER A 87 -7.38 6.38 14.31
C SER A 87 -5.97 6.14 13.76
N SER A 88 -5.80 6.19 12.45
CA SER A 88 -4.49 6.23 11.82
C SER A 88 -4.48 7.13 10.57
N ALA A 89 -3.29 7.64 10.25
CA ALA A 89 -3.05 8.40 9.02
C ALA A 89 -1.65 8.09 8.48
N ILE A 90 -1.56 7.69 7.21
CA ILE A 90 -0.30 7.40 6.55
C ILE A 90 -0.02 8.41 5.43
N CYS A 91 1.21 8.90 5.34
CA CYS A 91 1.67 9.82 4.30
C CYS A 91 3.16 9.63 3.97
N SER A 92 3.69 10.45 3.03
CA SER A 92 5.14 10.58 2.87
C SER A 92 5.79 11.07 4.15
N GLY A 93 6.92 10.48 4.51
CA GLY A 93 7.73 10.88 5.66
C GLY A 93 8.50 12.20 5.45
N ASP A 94 8.43 12.77 4.26
CA ASP A 94 9.01 14.07 3.95
C ASP A 94 8.15 15.22 4.52
N PHE A 95 6.89 14.94 4.88
CA PHE A 95 5.96 15.90 5.43
C PHE A 95 5.70 15.65 6.92
N ASN A 96 6.09 16.60 7.75
CA ASN A 96 5.84 16.51 9.19
C ASN A 96 4.47 17.13 9.54
N LEU A 97 3.49 16.28 9.77
CA LEU A 97 2.18 16.70 10.26
C LEU A 97 2.24 16.91 11.78
N ASN A 98 1.81 18.09 12.21
CA ASN A 98 1.79 18.44 13.64
C ASN A 98 0.55 17.83 14.32
N LEU A 99 0.58 16.51 14.54
CA LEU A 99 -0.53 15.75 15.11
C LEU A 99 -0.24 15.40 16.57
N TYR A 100 -0.51 16.36 17.47
CA TYR A 100 -0.30 16.18 18.90
C TYR A 100 -1.11 15.00 19.45
N GLY A 101 -0.50 14.23 20.35
CA GLY A 101 -1.12 13.07 20.99
C GLY A 101 -1.13 11.82 20.10
N SER A 102 -0.47 11.85 18.95
CA SER A 102 -0.26 10.65 18.14
C SER A 102 1.10 10.01 18.42
N LYS A 103 1.16 8.69 18.30
CA LYS A 103 2.43 7.95 18.12
C LYS A 103 2.67 7.78 16.63
N SER A 104 3.93 7.75 16.20
CA SER A 104 4.24 7.50 14.79
C SER A 104 5.26 6.39 14.61
N VAL A 105 5.11 5.68 13.51
CA VAL A 105 6.10 4.75 12.96
C VAL A 105 6.50 5.21 11.57
N SER A 106 7.71 4.85 11.13
CA SER A 106 8.21 5.29 9.84
C SER A 106 9.08 4.23 9.17
N GLY A 107 9.28 4.38 7.89
CA GLY A 107 10.15 3.50 7.12
C GLY A 107 10.52 4.10 5.78
N VAL A 108 10.94 3.25 4.88
CA VAL A 108 11.37 3.62 3.53
C VAL A 108 10.38 3.13 2.50
N ILE A 109 10.21 3.89 1.43
CA ILE A 109 9.50 3.50 0.23
C ILE A 109 10.53 2.99 -0.76
N LEU A 110 10.29 1.80 -1.26
CA LEU A 110 11.08 1.19 -2.30
C LEU A 110 10.27 1.11 -3.59
N LYS A 111 10.94 1.22 -4.74
CA LYS A 111 10.32 1.07 -6.07
C LYS A 111 11.09 0.14 -6.98
N LYS A 112 10.37 -0.40 -7.96
CA LYS A 112 10.91 -1.16 -9.08
C LYS A 112 10.07 -0.86 -10.33
N SER A 113 10.74 -0.48 -11.43
CA SER A 113 10.08 -0.17 -12.72
C SER A 113 10.58 -1.07 -13.85
N GLU A 114 11.75 -1.66 -13.67
CA GLU A 114 12.35 -2.56 -14.65
C GLU A 114 12.08 -4.02 -14.28
N PRO A 115 11.79 -4.89 -15.26
CA PRO A 115 11.52 -6.29 -14.99
C PRO A 115 12.74 -7.00 -14.42
N PHE A 116 12.49 -8.05 -13.68
CA PHE A 116 13.52 -8.96 -13.22
C PHE A 116 13.89 -9.92 -14.34
N GLU A 117 15.17 -10.10 -14.54
CA GLU A 117 15.71 -11.20 -15.34
C GLU A 117 15.64 -12.51 -14.55
N ASN A 118 15.56 -13.63 -15.28
CA ASN A 118 15.67 -14.98 -14.71
C ASN A 118 14.69 -15.28 -13.57
N VAL A 119 13.39 -15.12 -13.83
CA VAL A 119 12.36 -15.72 -12.98
C VAL A 119 12.33 -17.21 -13.27
N ASP A 120 12.43 -18.03 -12.23
CA ASP A 120 12.35 -19.48 -12.36
C ASP A 120 10.92 -19.89 -12.76
N GLU A 121 10.71 -20.15 -14.05
CA GLU A 121 9.42 -20.55 -14.61
C GLU A 121 9.05 -22.01 -14.28
N SER A 122 9.97 -22.80 -13.72
CA SER A 122 9.68 -24.16 -13.26
C SER A 122 8.84 -24.21 -11.98
N ILE A 123 8.78 -23.09 -11.26
CA ILE A 123 7.98 -22.95 -10.04
C ILE A 123 6.52 -22.74 -10.42
N ASN A 124 5.65 -23.59 -9.89
CA ASN A 124 4.22 -23.43 -10.07
C ASN A 124 3.69 -22.30 -9.17
N PHE A 125 3.22 -21.22 -9.80
CA PHE A 125 2.56 -20.11 -9.12
C PHE A 125 1.05 -20.31 -9.23
N ASP A 126 0.37 -20.23 -8.10
CA ASP A 126 -1.08 -20.29 -8.06
C ASP A 126 -1.67 -19.09 -7.29
N VAL A 127 -2.96 -18.87 -7.46
CA VAL A 127 -3.70 -17.85 -6.72
C VAL A 127 -4.24 -18.51 -5.44
N PRO A 128 -3.63 -18.26 -4.28
CA PRO A 128 -4.06 -18.90 -3.03
C PRO A 128 -5.42 -18.36 -2.60
N ASN A 129 -6.17 -19.16 -1.84
CA ASN A 129 -7.35 -18.63 -1.19
C ASN A 129 -7.00 -17.76 0.02
N ILE A 130 -7.93 -16.85 0.38
CA ILE A 130 -7.69 -15.84 1.43
C ILE A 130 -7.35 -16.48 2.79
N LYS A 131 -7.93 -17.65 3.10
CA LYS A 131 -7.67 -18.34 4.35
C LYS A 131 -6.25 -18.93 4.43
N GLU A 132 -5.75 -19.47 3.32
CA GLU A 132 -4.36 -19.96 3.23
C GLU A 132 -3.39 -18.80 3.37
N VAL A 133 -3.67 -17.69 2.68
CA VAL A 133 -2.89 -16.44 2.81
C VAL A 133 -2.84 -15.97 4.26
N TYR A 134 -3.99 -15.89 4.93
CA TYR A 134 -4.05 -15.46 6.32
C TYR A 134 -3.27 -16.39 7.25
N ASN A 135 -3.41 -17.71 7.08
CA ASN A 135 -2.66 -18.69 7.87
C ASN A 135 -1.14 -18.53 7.69
N LEU A 136 -0.68 -18.27 6.45
CA LEU A 136 0.72 -18.01 6.19
C LEU A 136 1.18 -16.70 6.86
N ILE A 137 0.39 -15.64 6.78
CA ILE A 137 0.66 -14.35 7.43
C ILE A 137 0.78 -14.55 8.95
N VAL A 138 -0.14 -15.28 9.57
CA VAL A 138 -0.09 -15.60 11.02
C VAL A 138 1.17 -16.38 11.37
N SER A 139 1.60 -17.33 10.52
CA SER A 139 2.86 -18.07 10.76
C SER A 139 4.12 -17.19 10.71
N CYS A 140 4.01 -16.00 10.14
CA CYS A 140 5.08 -15.01 10.05
C CYS A 140 5.00 -13.93 11.13
N ALA A 141 4.01 -13.98 12.04
CA ALA A 141 3.84 -13.02 13.11
C ALA A 141 5.05 -13.04 14.08
N ASP A 142 5.47 -11.85 14.50
CA ASP A 142 6.54 -11.66 15.46
C ASP A 142 6.30 -10.38 16.29
N GLU A 143 7.25 -9.97 17.09
CA GLU A 143 7.15 -8.77 17.93
C GLU A 143 6.99 -7.46 17.13
N ASN A 144 7.38 -7.45 15.85
CA ASN A 144 7.34 -6.30 14.96
C ASN A 144 6.15 -6.34 13.98
N PHE A 145 5.47 -7.49 13.88
CA PHE A 145 4.37 -7.69 12.96
C PHE A 145 3.23 -8.48 13.60
N VAL A 146 2.13 -7.81 13.87
CA VAL A 146 0.89 -8.39 14.38
C VAL A 146 -0.14 -8.43 13.24
N PRO A 147 -0.61 -9.62 12.82
CA PRO A 147 -1.65 -9.73 11.81
C PRO A 147 -2.95 -9.04 12.27
N PRO A 148 -3.71 -8.42 11.34
CA PRO A 148 -5.04 -7.92 11.67
C PRO A 148 -5.99 -9.07 12.04
N PRO A 149 -7.17 -8.81 12.65
CA PRO A 149 -8.21 -9.81 12.84
C PRO A 149 -8.62 -10.45 11.52
N PHE A 150 -8.92 -11.76 11.55
CA PHE A 150 -9.24 -12.53 10.32
C PHE A 150 -10.41 -11.92 9.54
N ASP A 151 -11.49 -11.56 10.24
CA ASP A 151 -12.70 -11.06 9.59
C ASP A 151 -12.44 -9.74 8.85
N ASP A 152 -11.67 -8.83 9.45
CA ASP A 152 -11.29 -7.55 8.83
C ASP A 152 -10.43 -7.78 7.59
N PHE A 153 -9.41 -8.66 7.72
CA PHE A 153 -8.55 -9.05 6.61
C PHE A 153 -9.34 -9.70 5.47
N TYR A 154 -10.23 -10.66 5.82
CA TYR A 154 -11.02 -11.39 4.84
C TYR A 154 -11.95 -10.46 4.06
N VAL A 155 -12.66 -9.57 4.75
CA VAL A 155 -13.61 -8.65 4.13
C VAL A 155 -12.90 -7.68 3.18
N ASP A 156 -11.80 -7.07 3.63
CA ASP A 156 -11.03 -6.11 2.81
C ASP A 156 -10.42 -6.79 1.57
N VAL A 157 -9.72 -7.91 1.75
CA VAL A 157 -9.07 -8.61 0.64
C VAL A 157 -10.09 -9.18 -0.36
N ASN A 158 -11.18 -9.78 0.13
CA ASN A 158 -12.23 -10.31 -0.73
C ASN A 158 -12.93 -9.21 -1.54
N HIS A 159 -13.16 -8.05 -0.92
CA HIS A 159 -13.72 -6.89 -1.61
C HIS A 159 -12.77 -6.40 -2.71
N LYS A 160 -11.51 -6.16 -2.38
CA LYS A 160 -10.50 -5.68 -3.33
C LYS A 160 -10.25 -6.65 -4.49
N LEU A 161 -10.27 -7.97 -4.24
CA LEU A 161 -10.17 -8.97 -5.31
C LEU A 161 -11.31 -8.88 -6.32
N ARG A 162 -12.55 -8.68 -5.85
CA ARG A 162 -13.73 -8.52 -6.72
C ARG A 162 -13.71 -7.28 -7.58
N HIS A 163 -12.98 -6.25 -7.14
CA HIS A 163 -12.83 -4.96 -7.84
C HIS A 163 -11.50 -4.83 -8.58
N ASN A 164 -10.71 -5.92 -8.70
CA ASN A 164 -9.40 -5.94 -9.34
C ASN A 164 -8.40 -4.90 -8.74
N ALA A 165 -8.57 -4.56 -7.48
CA ALA A 165 -7.73 -3.61 -6.75
C ALA A 165 -6.61 -4.29 -5.95
N THR A 166 -6.57 -5.60 -5.96
CA THR A 166 -5.51 -6.44 -5.41
C THR A 166 -5.37 -7.72 -6.22
N ARG A 167 -4.17 -8.25 -6.27
CA ARG A 167 -3.86 -9.60 -6.76
C ARG A 167 -2.89 -10.28 -5.81
N MET A 168 -2.86 -11.59 -5.82
CA MET A 168 -1.95 -12.38 -5.01
C MET A 168 -1.47 -13.60 -5.76
N TYR A 169 -0.24 -13.99 -5.47
CA TYR A 169 0.37 -15.21 -6.00
C TYR A 169 1.11 -15.93 -4.88
N GLY A 170 1.00 -17.24 -4.89
CA GLY A 170 1.64 -18.13 -3.93
C GLY A 170 2.55 -19.15 -4.59
N VAL A 171 3.52 -19.62 -3.84
CA VAL A 171 4.37 -20.78 -4.15
C VAL A 171 4.02 -21.88 -3.19
N TYR A 172 3.83 -23.08 -3.71
CA TYR A 172 3.44 -24.26 -2.95
C TYR A 172 4.55 -25.31 -2.92
N ASP A 173 4.73 -25.93 -1.76
CA ASP A 173 5.44 -27.19 -1.61
C ASP A 173 4.40 -28.30 -1.35
N GLY A 174 4.16 -29.13 -2.35
CA GLY A 174 3.01 -30.02 -2.38
C GLY A 174 1.69 -29.25 -2.32
N THR A 175 0.94 -29.40 -1.24
CA THR A 175 -0.33 -28.69 -1.01
C THR A 175 -0.20 -27.51 -0.04
N LYS A 176 1.01 -27.26 0.51
CA LYS A 176 1.25 -26.23 1.49
C LYS A 176 1.69 -24.93 0.82
N LEU A 177 0.98 -23.84 1.07
CA LEU A 177 1.42 -22.49 0.70
C LEU A 177 2.64 -22.11 1.54
N VAL A 178 3.81 -21.92 0.91
CA VAL A 178 5.09 -21.66 1.61
C VAL A 178 5.60 -20.23 1.45
N ALA A 179 5.23 -19.57 0.36
CA ALA A 179 5.54 -18.15 0.16
C ALA A 179 4.43 -17.49 -0.64
N MET A 180 4.20 -16.21 -0.40
CA MET A 180 3.24 -15.42 -1.17
C MET A 180 3.64 -13.96 -1.22
N ALA A 181 3.14 -13.26 -2.24
CA ALA A 181 3.14 -11.81 -2.34
C ALA A 181 1.78 -11.34 -2.86
N MET A 182 1.31 -10.21 -2.37
CA MET A 182 0.09 -9.57 -2.88
C MET A 182 0.30 -8.07 -3.05
N THR A 183 -0.55 -7.46 -3.85
CA THR A 183 -0.70 -6.01 -3.85
C THR A 183 -1.69 -5.59 -2.77
N VAL A 184 -1.46 -4.48 -2.11
CA VAL A 184 -2.43 -3.85 -1.19
C VAL A 184 -3.18 -2.71 -1.85
N ALA A 185 -2.68 -2.25 -2.99
CA ALA A 185 -3.31 -1.27 -3.84
C ALA A 185 -2.83 -1.42 -5.28
N GLU A 186 -3.72 -1.18 -6.24
CA GLU A 186 -3.42 -1.09 -7.66
C GLU A 186 -4.19 0.06 -8.30
N SER A 187 -3.49 0.85 -9.10
CA SER A 187 -4.05 1.83 -10.02
C SER A 187 -3.74 1.43 -11.47
N SER A 188 -4.13 2.26 -12.44
CA SER A 188 -3.74 2.06 -13.84
C SER A 188 -2.23 2.08 -14.03
N ASN A 189 -1.49 2.89 -13.24
CA ASN A 189 -0.09 3.21 -13.48
C ASN A 189 0.85 2.75 -12.36
N GLY A 190 0.33 2.29 -11.23
CA GLY A 190 1.13 1.89 -10.08
C GLY A 190 0.53 0.72 -9.32
N ALA A 191 1.35 0.06 -8.53
CA ALA A 191 0.94 -0.98 -7.60
C ALA A 191 1.80 -0.94 -6.34
N VAL A 192 1.20 -1.17 -5.19
CA VAL A 192 1.89 -1.25 -3.90
C VAL A 192 1.87 -2.69 -3.42
N LEU A 193 3.03 -3.32 -3.32
CA LEU A 193 3.17 -4.65 -2.73
C LEU A 193 3.02 -4.58 -1.21
N GLY A 194 2.35 -5.57 -0.66
CA GLY A 194 2.25 -5.78 0.78
C GLY A 194 2.15 -7.26 1.10
N ALA A 195 2.10 -7.60 2.39
CA ALA A 195 1.96 -8.96 2.88
C ALA A 195 2.91 -9.99 2.22
N VAL A 196 4.12 -9.57 1.83
CA VAL A 196 5.15 -10.49 1.33
C VAL A 196 5.56 -11.42 2.46
N SER A 197 5.18 -12.68 2.35
CA SER A 197 5.33 -13.65 3.43
C SER A 197 6.03 -14.91 2.94
N CYS A 198 6.90 -15.48 3.79
CA CYS A 198 7.51 -16.78 3.57
C CYS A 198 7.53 -17.52 4.90
N HIS A 199 6.93 -18.72 4.90
CA HIS A 199 6.85 -19.56 6.09
C HIS A 199 8.24 -19.75 6.73
N PRO A 200 8.40 -19.61 8.05
CA PRO A 200 9.70 -19.64 8.70
C PRO A 200 10.59 -20.82 8.30
N ASP A 201 10.04 -22.03 8.23
CA ASP A 201 10.78 -23.25 7.89
C ASP A 201 11.23 -23.31 6.41
N TYR A 202 10.67 -22.46 5.56
CA TYR A 202 10.97 -22.40 4.11
C TYR A 202 11.76 -21.16 3.71
N ARG A 203 12.22 -20.38 4.68
CA ARG A 203 13.08 -19.21 4.42
C ARG A 203 14.46 -19.66 3.90
N LYS A 204 15.14 -18.75 3.20
CA LYS A 204 16.47 -18.95 2.58
C LYS A 204 16.55 -19.99 1.43
N HIS A 205 15.41 -20.47 0.94
CA HIS A 205 15.31 -21.35 -0.23
C HIS A 205 14.91 -20.61 -1.53
N GLY A 206 14.88 -19.29 -1.50
CA GLY A 206 14.54 -18.48 -2.69
C GLY A 206 13.04 -18.23 -2.92
N TYR A 207 12.13 -18.93 -2.29
CA TYR A 207 10.67 -18.82 -2.54
C TYR A 207 10.12 -17.40 -2.43
N GLY A 208 10.51 -16.67 -1.38
CA GLY A 208 10.07 -15.28 -1.21
C GLY A 208 10.54 -14.35 -2.31
N SER A 209 11.80 -14.48 -2.74
CA SER A 209 12.34 -13.69 -3.86
C SER A 209 11.67 -14.04 -5.18
N THR A 210 11.41 -15.32 -5.41
CA THR A 210 10.78 -15.78 -6.64
C THR A 210 9.35 -15.28 -6.79
N VAL A 211 8.54 -15.33 -5.73
CA VAL A 211 7.17 -14.81 -5.79
C VAL A 211 7.13 -13.28 -5.95
N VAL A 212 8.05 -12.54 -5.32
CA VAL A 212 8.16 -11.09 -5.50
C VAL A 212 8.55 -10.73 -6.93
N LYS A 213 9.53 -11.43 -7.51
CA LYS A 213 9.91 -11.25 -8.92
C LYS A 213 8.72 -11.53 -9.85
N TYR A 214 8.00 -12.61 -9.62
CA TYR A 214 6.89 -13.03 -10.46
C TYR A 214 5.75 -11.99 -10.49
N ILE A 215 5.26 -11.57 -9.32
CA ILE A 215 4.19 -10.56 -9.24
C ILE A 215 4.66 -9.21 -9.81
N SER A 216 5.90 -8.80 -9.51
CA SER A 216 6.44 -7.54 -10.01
C SER A 216 6.54 -7.52 -11.52
N ASN A 217 7.05 -8.60 -12.16
CA ASN A 217 7.15 -8.67 -13.61
C ASN A 217 5.79 -8.58 -14.31
N ARG A 218 4.74 -9.19 -13.72
CA ARG A 218 3.38 -9.06 -14.24
C ARG A 218 2.86 -7.63 -14.17
N LEU A 219 3.12 -6.94 -13.07
CA LEU A 219 2.72 -5.54 -12.88
C LEU A 219 3.50 -4.61 -13.83
N ILE A 220 4.80 -4.81 -13.97
CA ILE A 220 5.65 -4.02 -14.86
C ILE A 220 5.28 -4.24 -16.33
N ALA A 221 4.92 -5.47 -16.72
CA ALA A 221 4.41 -5.76 -18.06
C ALA A 221 3.08 -5.04 -18.39
N GLU A 222 2.34 -4.63 -17.36
CA GLU A 222 1.16 -3.76 -17.46
C GLU A 222 1.51 -2.26 -17.41
N ASN A 223 2.79 -1.88 -17.52
CA ASN A 223 3.31 -0.52 -17.39
C ASN A 223 3.09 0.12 -16.01
N LYS A 224 3.02 -0.69 -14.95
CA LYS A 224 2.88 -0.19 -13.58
C LYS A 224 4.24 -0.07 -12.90
N THR A 225 4.45 1.01 -12.16
CA THR A 225 5.55 1.12 -11.19
C THR A 225 5.18 0.31 -9.94
N VAL A 226 6.08 -0.54 -9.48
CA VAL A 226 5.89 -1.38 -8.30
C VAL A 226 6.54 -0.72 -7.09
N TYR A 227 5.74 -0.43 -6.07
CA TYR A 227 6.16 0.14 -4.80
C TYR A 227 6.03 -0.87 -3.66
N LEU A 228 6.76 -0.64 -2.59
CA LEU A 228 6.50 -1.26 -1.30
C LEU A 228 6.94 -0.35 -0.14
N HIS A 229 6.24 -0.48 0.98
CA HIS A 229 6.58 0.19 2.23
C HIS A 229 7.33 -0.79 3.13
N ARG A 230 8.56 -0.48 3.46
CA ARG A 230 9.42 -1.29 4.32
C ARG A 230 9.66 -0.56 5.64
N ALA A 231 9.46 -1.24 6.78
CA ALA A 231 9.87 -0.72 8.07
C ALA A 231 11.39 -0.47 8.09
N LYS A 232 11.84 0.56 8.81
CA LYS A 232 13.20 1.10 8.71
C LYS A 232 14.31 0.03 8.79
N ASN A 233 14.16 -0.94 9.67
CA ASN A 233 15.19 -1.95 9.94
C ASN A 233 14.80 -3.38 9.47
N ALA A 234 13.69 -3.55 8.76
CA ALA A 234 13.20 -4.86 8.35
C ALA A 234 13.60 -5.20 6.91
N ASN A 235 14.08 -6.42 6.68
CA ASN A 235 14.28 -7.03 5.35
C ASN A 235 15.10 -6.20 4.34
N GLN A 236 16.01 -5.32 4.80
CA GLN A 236 16.78 -4.42 3.91
C GLN A 236 17.60 -5.19 2.89
N SER A 237 18.38 -6.19 3.32
CA SER A 237 19.21 -6.99 2.42
C SER A 237 18.37 -7.78 1.41
N PHE A 238 17.19 -8.24 1.80
CA PHE A 238 16.29 -8.96 0.91
C PHE A 238 15.87 -8.11 -0.30
N TYR A 239 15.35 -6.90 -0.07
CA TYR A 239 14.90 -6.03 -1.15
C TYR A 239 16.05 -5.39 -1.94
N ASN A 240 17.18 -5.07 -1.28
CA ASN A 240 18.37 -4.59 -1.96
C ASN A 240 18.92 -5.65 -2.94
N ASN A 241 18.96 -6.92 -2.53
CA ASN A 241 19.39 -8.02 -3.39
C ASN A 241 18.43 -8.28 -4.57
N LEU A 242 17.17 -7.89 -4.44
CA LEU A 242 16.19 -7.88 -5.50
C LEU A 242 16.28 -6.64 -6.41
N GLY A 243 17.16 -5.68 -6.10
CA GLY A 243 17.33 -4.48 -6.92
C GLY A 243 16.16 -3.49 -6.82
N PHE A 244 15.43 -3.51 -5.70
CA PHE A 244 14.52 -2.42 -5.37
C PHE A 244 15.33 -1.21 -4.91
N GLU A 245 14.94 -0.03 -5.37
CA GLU A 245 15.59 1.24 -5.07
C GLU A 245 14.75 2.05 -4.08
N GLN A 246 15.43 2.69 -3.13
CA GLN A 246 14.73 3.61 -2.24
C GLN A 246 14.35 4.88 -3.02
N CYS A 247 13.06 5.27 -2.94
CA CYS A 247 12.54 6.46 -3.61
C CYS A 247 11.90 7.47 -2.65
N GLY A 248 11.76 7.14 -1.38
CA GLY A 248 11.17 8.06 -0.40
C GLY A 248 11.10 7.46 1.00
N LEU A 249 10.39 8.17 1.84
CA LEU A 249 10.09 7.76 3.22
C LEU A 249 8.57 7.70 3.39
N TRP A 250 8.11 6.88 4.32
CA TRP A 250 6.72 6.90 4.77
C TRP A 250 6.66 7.09 6.28
N GLN A 251 5.57 7.69 6.74
CA GLN A 251 5.23 7.86 8.15
C GLN A 251 3.75 7.57 8.36
N GLU A 252 3.45 6.82 9.41
CA GLU A 252 2.08 6.53 9.84
C GLU A 252 1.90 6.98 11.29
N TYR A 253 0.84 7.74 11.51
CA TYR A 253 0.44 8.29 12.81
C TYR A 253 -0.71 7.46 13.37
N TYR A 254 -0.65 7.13 14.64
CA TYR A 254 -1.68 6.43 15.40
C TYR A 254 -2.19 7.32 16.53
N PHE A 255 -3.48 7.53 16.55
CA PHE A 255 -4.14 8.39 17.54
C PHE A 255 -4.66 7.52 18.70
N GLU A 256 -4.22 7.82 19.92
CA GLU A 256 -4.80 7.23 21.13
C GLU A 256 -6.17 7.89 21.37
N ARG A 257 -7.19 7.06 21.50
CA ARG A 257 -8.55 7.48 21.85
C ARG A 257 -8.73 7.48 23.35
#